data_b8badf6e350b2295ead1f60c573d726a
#
_entry.id   b8badf6e350b2295ead1f60c573d726a
#
_cell.length_a   1.000
_cell.length_b   1.000
_cell.length_c   1.000
_cell.angle_alpha   90.00
_cell.angle_beta   90.00
_cell.angle_gamma   90.00
#
_symmetry.space_group_name_H-M   'P 1'
#
loop_
_entity.id
_entity.type
_entity.pdbx_description
1 polymer ?
#
loop_
_entity_poly.entity_id
_entity_poly.type
_entity_poly.pdbx_seq_one_letter_code
_entity_poly.pdbx_strand_id
1 'polypeptide(L)'
;MLGAGLLSAPLFAAEPARPGTVNYIEGAAFLDGRPLNNRNIGNLAMDAGDELSTATGKAEILLTPGIYLRIDSNSAVKMVAPDLELTQVEVDHGRVGVEVDQIFPQNNVRIVDAGVETQLVKTGYYEFDANHPEAQVFHGRAEVEVGDGKYEPIKNHHELALEQGAHLKTVNFVARGTGDDLYNWSSLRSQYLAEANNQIAGDYAYGAGFNPGWYWDPYAYDYTFIGMNPFYSPFGWGFYPWGGFYGAGFYGRGFYGHGYYGGGFHGGAGFSGGVHGGGFAGGGGFHGGGGFGGGHGR
;
A
#
# COMPACT_ATOMS: atom_id res chain seq x y z
N MET A 1 -27.94 31.45 -37.91
CA MET A 1 -27.56 30.09 -37.43
C MET A 1 -26.22 30.24 -36.71
N LEU A 2 -26.27 30.22 -35.38
CA LEU A 2 -25.08 30.20 -34.53
C LEU A 2 -24.73 28.75 -34.24
N GLY A 3 -23.60 28.29 -34.78
CA GLY A 3 -23.04 26.96 -34.46
C GLY A 3 -22.36 27.00 -33.10
N ALA A 4 -22.92 26.29 -32.13
CA ALA A 4 -22.26 26.03 -30.85
C ALA A 4 -21.16 24.98 -31.07
N GLY A 5 -19.90 25.40 -31.08
CA GLY A 5 -18.77 24.52 -31.04
C GLY A 5 -18.65 23.87 -29.67
N LEU A 6 -18.87 22.56 -29.58
CA LEU A 6 -18.54 21.76 -28.42
C LEU A 6 -17.02 21.71 -28.30
N LEU A 7 -16.46 22.48 -27.38
CA LEU A 7 -15.08 22.31 -26.90
C LEU A 7 -15.04 21.00 -26.10
N SER A 8 -14.62 19.92 -26.74
CA SER A 8 -14.21 18.69 -26.04
C SER A 8 -12.92 19.01 -25.28
N ALA A 9 -13.00 19.15 -23.96
CA ALA A 9 -11.82 19.16 -23.12
C ALA A 9 -11.08 17.82 -23.33
N PRO A 10 -9.75 17.80 -23.49
CA PRO A 10 -9.01 16.55 -23.53
C PRO A 10 -9.20 15.89 -22.15
N LEU A 11 -9.80 14.70 -22.10
CA LEU A 11 -9.65 13.81 -20.97
C LEU A 11 -8.16 13.45 -20.94
N PHE A 12 -7.43 13.96 -19.98
CA PHE A 12 -6.11 13.43 -19.65
C PHE A 12 -6.34 12.03 -19.06
N ALA A 13 -6.33 11.02 -19.90
CA ALA A 13 -6.17 9.66 -19.44
C ALA A 13 -4.75 9.60 -18.85
N ALA A 14 -4.63 9.18 -17.59
CA ALA A 14 -3.32 8.86 -17.02
C ALA A 14 -2.61 7.85 -17.93
N GLU A 15 -1.31 7.98 -18.09
CA GLU A 15 -0.54 6.99 -18.85
C GLU A 15 -0.66 5.63 -18.16
N PRO A 16 -0.67 4.50 -18.91
CA PRO A 16 -0.69 3.19 -18.29
C PRO A 16 0.46 3.05 -17.31
N ALA A 17 0.16 2.64 -16.08
CA ALA A 17 1.19 2.42 -15.07
C ALA A 17 2.14 1.30 -15.50
N ARG A 18 3.43 1.49 -15.26
CA ARG A 18 4.51 0.53 -15.50
C ARG A 18 5.38 0.40 -14.25
N PRO A 19 6.24 -0.61 -14.15
CA PRO A 19 7.19 -0.69 -13.05
C PRO A 19 7.97 0.61 -12.88
N GLY A 20 8.13 1.06 -11.63
CA GLY A 20 8.75 2.34 -11.29
C GLY A 20 7.81 3.54 -11.28
N THR A 21 6.52 3.40 -11.64
CA THR A 21 5.56 4.52 -11.58
C THR A 21 5.44 5.05 -10.15
N VAL A 22 5.64 6.36 -9.96
CA VAL A 22 5.42 7.05 -8.68
C VAL A 22 3.93 7.09 -8.39
N ASN A 23 3.52 6.43 -7.31
CA ASN A 23 2.11 6.27 -6.94
C ASN A 23 1.67 7.20 -5.80
N TYR A 24 2.59 7.54 -4.90
CA TYR A 24 2.27 8.45 -3.79
C TYR A 24 3.52 9.15 -3.28
N ILE A 25 3.36 10.37 -2.80
CA ILE A 25 4.41 11.18 -2.18
C ILE A 25 3.83 11.86 -0.95
N GLU A 26 4.53 11.72 0.17
CA GLU A 26 4.28 12.46 1.40
C GLU A 26 5.55 13.19 1.81
N GLY A 27 5.46 14.52 2.01
CA GLY A 27 6.62 15.33 2.34
C GLY A 27 7.59 15.52 1.16
N ALA A 28 8.89 15.45 1.43
CA ALA A 28 9.94 15.74 0.46
C ALA A 28 10.51 14.46 -0.17
N ALA A 29 10.34 14.31 -1.48
CA ALA A 29 10.91 13.24 -2.28
C ALA A 29 11.55 13.81 -3.55
N PHE A 30 12.54 13.10 -4.07
CA PHE A 30 13.37 13.55 -5.20
C PHE A 30 13.61 12.37 -6.17
N LEU A 31 13.61 12.66 -7.47
CA LEU A 31 14.11 11.74 -8.50
C LEU A 31 15.36 12.35 -9.12
N ASP A 32 16.48 11.65 -9.03
CA ASP A 32 17.81 12.14 -9.47
C ASP A 32 18.15 13.53 -8.90
N GLY A 33 17.82 13.74 -7.61
CA GLY A 33 18.00 15.02 -6.92
C GLY A 33 17.00 16.12 -7.31
N ARG A 34 16.05 15.86 -8.21
CA ARG A 34 15.01 16.81 -8.62
C ARG A 34 13.78 16.64 -7.74
N PRO A 35 13.26 17.70 -7.10
CA PRO A 35 12.13 17.59 -6.20
C PRO A 35 10.88 17.14 -6.94
N LEU A 36 10.18 16.18 -6.35
CA LEU A 36 8.89 15.67 -6.80
C LEU A 36 7.73 16.44 -6.17
N ASN A 37 6.60 16.42 -6.82
CA ASN A 37 5.35 17.00 -6.33
C ASN A 37 4.14 16.19 -6.84
N ASN A 38 2.94 16.54 -6.41
CA ASN A 38 1.71 15.80 -6.73
C ASN A 38 1.42 15.65 -8.24
N ARG A 39 2.02 16.49 -9.12
CA ARG A 39 1.86 16.34 -10.58
C ARG A 39 2.66 15.17 -11.15
N ASN A 40 3.63 14.67 -10.38
CA ASN A 40 4.45 13.53 -10.78
C ASN A 40 3.72 12.20 -10.48
N ILE A 41 2.76 12.20 -9.57
CA ILE A 41 1.99 11.00 -9.21
C ILE A 41 1.23 10.51 -10.44
N GLY A 42 1.41 9.21 -10.76
CA GLY A 42 0.79 8.55 -11.91
C GLY A 42 1.34 8.95 -13.29
N ASN A 43 2.17 9.98 -13.36
CA ASN A 43 2.71 10.52 -14.62
C ASN A 43 4.22 10.38 -14.76
N LEU A 44 4.90 9.93 -13.72
CA LEU A 44 6.34 9.75 -13.69
C LEU A 44 6.67 8.31 -13.28
N ALA A 45 7.54 7.68 -14.04
CA ALA A 45 8.07 6.38 -13.70
C ALA A 45 9.60 6.39 -13.81
N MET A 46 10.24 5.69 -12.89
CA MET A 46 11.68 5.47 -12.88
C MET A 46 12.10 4.59 -14.06
N ASP A 47 13.13 5.00 -14.76
CA ASP A 47 13.84 4.16 -15.72
C ASP A 47 15.01 3.43 -15.05
N ALA A 48 15.62 2.47 -15.73
CA ALA A 48 16.81 1.78 -15.21
C ALA A 48 17.94 2.78 -14.97
N GLY A 49 18.46 2.78 -13.74
CA GLY A 49 19.50 3.69 -13.29
C GLY A 49 19.01 4.89 -12.48
N ASP A 50 17.71 5.22 -12.55
CA ASP A 50 17.14 6.34 -11.79
C ASP A 50 17.12 6.04 -10.28
N GLU A 51 17.36 7.11 -9.48
CA GLU A 51 17.32 7.08 -8.02
C GLU A 51 16.13 7.88 -7.50
N LEU A 52 15.31 7.26 -6.66
CA LEU A 52 14.28 7.96 -5.91
C LEU A 52 14.69 8.02 -4.43
N SER A 53 14.78 9.23 -3.91
CA SER A 53 15.15 9.47 -2.52
C SER A 53 14.12 10.29 -1.78
N THR A 54 14.07 10.13 -0.46
CA THR A 54 13.23 10.88 0.47
C THR A 54 14.09 11.62 1.48
N ALA A 55 13.61 12.77 1.93
CA ALA A 55 14.15 13.45 3.13
C ALA A 55 13.15 13.23 4.28
N THR A 56 12.54 14.30 4.81
CA THR A 56 11.42 14.19 5.75
C THR A 56 10.14 13.92 5.00
N GLY A 57 9.93 12.66 4.63
CA GLY A 57 8.77 12.24 3.83
C GLY A 57 8.84 10.77 3.48
N LYS A 58 7.85 10.29 2.76
CA LYS A 58 7.75 8.91 2.28
C LYS A 58 7.27 8.90 0.84
N ALA A 59 7.57 7.83 0.11
CA ALA A 59 7.09 7.67 -1.25
C ALA A 59 6.62 6.22 -1.48
N GLU A 60 5.74 6.04 -2.47
CA GLU A 60 5.29 4.74 -2.93
C GLU A 60 5.46 4.67 -4.44
N ILE A 61 6.06 3.60 -4.93
CA ILE A 61 6.15 3.27 -6.36
C ILE A 61 5.50 1.93 -6.64
N LEU A 62 5.01 1.79 -7.86
CA LEU A 62 4.46 0.53 -8.37
C LEU A 62 5.61 -0.32 -8.92
N LEU A 63 5.63 -1.59 -8.56
CA LEU A 63 6.50 -2.57 -9.21
C LEU A 63 5.72 -3.34 -10.28
N THR A 64 5.48 -4.64 -10.11
CA THR A 64 4.54 -5.36 -10.98
C THR A 64 3.12 -5.25 -10.45
N PRO A 65 2.06 -5.49 -11.26
CA PRO A 65 0.67 -5.40 -10.79
C PRO A 65 0.41 -6.19 -9.50
N GLY A 66 -0.06 -5.48 -8.47
CA GLY A 66 -0.27 -6.02 -7.13
C GLY A 66 0.95 -5.97 -6.22
N ILE A 67 2.03 -5.26 -6.60
CA ILE A 67 3.24 -5.13 -5.77
C ILE A 67 3.64 -3.64 -5.66
N TYR A 68 3.69 -3.16 -4.41
CA TYR A 68 4.04 -1.78 -4.06
C TYR A 68 5.36 -1.75 -3.29
N LEU A 69 6.25 -0.86 -3.68
CA LEU A 69 7.45 -0.53 -2.89
C LEU A 69 7.22 0.80 -2.18
N ARG A 70 7.43 0.82 -0.89
CA ARG A 70 7.30 1.98 0.00
C ARG A 70 8.64 2.38 0.56
N ILE A 71 8.97 3.64 0.43
CA ILE A 71 10.26 4.21 0.77
C ILE A 71 10.05 5.08 2.00
N ASP A 72 10.75 4.76 3.09
CA ASP A 72 10.69 5.49 4.36
C ASP A 72 11.37 6.85 4.28
N SER A 73 11.33 7.63 5.35
CA SER A 73 12.07 8.89 5.47
C SER A 73 13.58 8.63 5.44
N ASN A 74 14.33 9.59 4.87
CA ASN A 74 15.80 9.52 4.74
C ASN A 74 16.26 8.20 4.12
N SER A 75 15.61 7.82 3.03
CA SER A 75 15.89 6.56 2.32
C SER A 75 16.06 6.82 0.84
N ALA A 76 16.79 5.95 0.16
CA ALA A 76 16.93 6.02 -1.29
C ALA A 76 16.96 4.63 -1.91
N VAL A 77 16.35 4.54 -3.08
CA VAL A 77 16.31 3.34 -3.91
C VAL A 77 16.70 3.66 -5.33
N LYS A 78 17.38 2.71 -5.97
CA LYS A 78 17.73 2.77 -7.38
C LYS A 78 16.97 1.71 -8.16
N MET A 79 16.34 2.10 -9.25
CA MET A 79 15.71 1.17 -10.17
C MET A 79 16.79 0.47 -11.00
N VAL A 80 16.93 -0.84 -10.84
CA VAL A 80 17.90 -1.64 -11.60
C VAL A 80 17.27 -2.19 -12.88
N ALA A 81 16.08 -2.78 -12.77
CA ALA A 81 15.33 -3.30 -13.90
C ALA A 81 13.83 -3.02 -13.73
N PRO A 82 13.21 -2.18 -14.60
CA PRO A 82 11.78 -1.83 -14.52
C PRO A 82 10.92 -2.70 -15.44
N ASP A 83 11.20 -3.98 -15.59
CA ASP A 83 10.45 -4.87 -16.47
C ASP A 83 9.44 -5.72 -15.69
N LEU A 84 8.30 -6.05 -16.32
CA LEU A 84 7.26 -6.88 -15.68
C LEU A 84 7.72 -8.31 -15.36
N GLU A 85 8.64 -8.86 -16.15
CA GLU A 85 9.20 -10.19 -15.94
C GLU A 85 10.39 -10.19 -14.96
N LEU A 86 11.12 -9.07 -14.92
CA LEU A 86 12.22 -8.84 -13.98
C LEU A 86 12.14 -7.42 -13.44
N THR A 87 11.63 -7.27 -12.24
CA THR A 87 11.64 -5.99 -11.54
C THR A 87 12.65 -6.05 -10.41
N GLN A 88 13.70 -5.24 -10.52
CA GLN A 88 14.77 -5.22 -9.53
C GLN A 88 15.04 -3.80 -9.05
N VAL A 89 15.09 -3.66 -7.73
CA VAL A 89 15.37 -2.40 -7.03
C VAL A 89 16.50 -2.63 -6.05
N GLU A 90 17.46 -1.70 -6.02
CA GLU A 90 18.52 -1.64 -5.03
C GLU A 90 18.18 -0.60 -3.96
N VAL A 91 18.40 -0.95 -2.70
CA VAL A 91 18.24 -0.03 -1.55
C VAL A 91 19.61 0.54 -1.24
N ASP A 92 19.83 1.83 -1.55
CA ASP A 92 21.11 2.48 -1.36
C ASP A 92 21.35 2.85 0.10
N HIS A 93 20.33 3.35 0.76
CA HIS A 93 20.34 3.64 2.20
C HIS A 93 18.92 3.76 2.74
N GLY A 94 18.77 3.68 4.08
CA GLY A 94 17.50 3.79 4.76
C GLY A 94 16.69 2.52 4.69
N ARG A 95 15.35 2.65 4.75
CA ARG A 95 14.43 1.53 4.88
C ARG A 95 13.37 1.54 3.79
N VAL A 96 12.99 0.35 3.35
CA VAL A 96 11.87 0.17 2.42
C VAL A 96 10.96 -0.97 2.87
N GLY A 97 9.67 -0.83 2.57
CA GLY A 97 8.67 -1.88 2.72
C GLY A 97 8.14 -2.32 1.37
N VAL A 98 7.93 -3.62 1.18
CA VAL A 98 7.31 -4.16 -0.04
C VAL A 98 6.05 -4.92 0.33
N GLU A 99 4.92 -4.44 -0.18
CA GLU A 99 3.64 -5.13 -0.12
C GLU A 99 3.42 -5.91 -1.40
N VAL A 100 3.19 -7.20 -1.25
CA VAL A 100 2.90 -8.15 -2.33
C VAL A 100 1.50 -8.68 -2.13
N ASP A 101 0.54 -8.09 -2.80
CA ASP A 101 -0.87 -8.51 -2.79
C ASP A 101 -1.13 -9.65 -3.75
N GLN A 102 -0.43 -9.63 -4.88
CA GLN A 102 -0.47 -10.69 -5.87
C GLN A 102 0.90 -10.87 -6.52
N ILE A 103 1.30 -12.12 -6.74
CA ILE A 103 2.50 -12.48 -7.47
C ILE A 103 2.13 -13.54 -8.51
N PHE A 104 2.50 -13.29 -9.76
CA PHE A 104 2.27 -14.23 -10.85
C PHE A 104 3.52 -15.08 -11.08
N PRO A 105 3.39 -16.32 -11.61
CA PRO A 105 4.53 -17.21 -11.79
C PRO A 105 5.66 -16.64 -12.66
N GLN A 106 5.34 -15.72 -13.57
CA GLN A 106 6.31 -15.03 -14.43
C GLN A 106 6.99 -13.82 -13.76
N ASN A 107 6.46 -13.35 -12.63
CA ASN A 107 7.08 -12.23 -11.94
C ASN A 107 8.35 -12.67 -11.21
N ASN A 108 9.41 -11.91 -11.43
CA ASN A 108 10.67 -12.07 -10.74
C ASN A 108 11.00 -10.73 -10.08
N VAL A 109 10.54 -10.56 -8.84
CA VAL A 109 10.73 -9.31 -8.09
C VAL A 109 11.85 -9.49 -7.10
N ARG A 110 12.86 -8.64 -7.21
CA ARG A 110 14.10 -8.70 -6.45
C ARG A 110 14.41 -7.39 -5.77
N ILE A 111 14.84 -7.47 -4.54
CA ILE A 111 15.40 -6.35 -3.79
C ILE A 111 16.86 -6.65 -3.52
N VAL A 112 17.72 -5.70 -3.84
CA VAL A 112 19.15 -5.76 -3.55
C VAL A 112 19.44 -4.83 -2.39
N ASP A 113 20.05 -5.36 -1.34
CA ASP A 113 20.47 -4.60 -0.18
C ASP A 113 21.89 -5.08 0.20
N ALA A 114 22.82 -4.13 0.40
CA ALA A 114 24.23 -4.40 0.65
C ALA A 114 24.89 -5.39 -0.37
N GLY A 115 24.39 -5.37 -1.62
CA GLY A 115 24.84 -6.26 -2.69
C GLY A 115 24.34 -7.71 -2.55
N VAL A 116 23.41 -7.97 -1.64
CA VAL A 116 22.73 -9.27 -1.48
C VAL A 116 21.36 -9.21 -2.13
N GLU A 117 21.09 -10.16 -3.03
CA GLU A 117 19.84 -10.23 -3.74
C GLU A 117 18.81 -11.09 -2.99
N THR A 118 17.63 -10.51 -2.79
CA THR A 118 16.47 -11.19 -2.19
C THR A 118 15.31 -11.23 -3.17
N GLN A 119 14.86 -12.43 -3.52
CA GLN A 119 13.68 -12.65 -4.37
C GLN A 119 12.43 -12.81 -3.52
N LEU A 120 11.36 -12.07 -3.85
CA LEU A 120 10.04 -12.22 -3.24
C LEU A 120 9.25 -13.31 -3.95
N VAL A 121 8.84 -14.37 -3.24
CA VAL A 121 8.23 -15.55 -3.86
C VAL A 121 6.78 -15.83 -3.45
N LYS A 122 6.25 -15.08 -2.47
CA LYS A 122 4.85 -15.19 -2.03
C LYS A 122 4.23 -13.84 -1.74
N THR A 123 2.89 -13.80 -1.73
CA THR A 123 2.14 -12.68 -1.18
C THR A 123 2.53 -12.45 0.26
N GLY A 124 2.66 -11.18 0.66
CA GLY A 124 3.13 -10.83 2.00
C GLY A 124 3.60 -9.40 2.13
N TYR A 125 4.19 -9.11 3.28
CA TYR A 125 4.83 -7.83 3.57
C TYR A 125 6.26 -8.06 4.05
N TYR A 126 7.18 -7.29 3.48
CA TYR A 126 8.62 -7.43 3.62
C TYR A 126 9.23 -6.07 3.92
N GLU A 127 10.26 -6.02 4.76
CA GLU A 127 11.05 -4.81 4.97
C GLU A 127 12.53 -5.09 4.76
N PHE A 128 13.25 -4.05 4.30
CA PHE A 128 14.70 -4.05 4.10
C PHE A 128 15.26 -2.80 4.74
N ASP A 129 16.36 -2.94 5.48
CA ASP A 129 17.05 -1.83 6.14
C ASP A 129 18.53 -1.79 5.72
N ALA A 130 18.87 -0.92 4.77
CA ALA A 130 20.22 -0.77 4.28
C ALA A 130 21.17 -0.04 5.24
N ASN A 131 20.66 0.60 6.30
CA ASN A 131 21.48 1.16 7.36
C ASN A 131 22.01 0.06 8.30
N HIS A 132 21.25 -1.03 8.42
CA HIS A 132 21.60 -2.25 9.14
C HIS A 132 21.23 -3.42 8.20
N PRO A 133 22.06 -3.76 7.20
CA PRO A 133 21.66 -4.64 6.12
C PRO A 133 20.92 -5.88 6.59
N GLU A 134 19.59 -5.86 6.39
CA GLU A 134 18.66 -6.83 6.94
C GLU A 134 17.40 -6.95 6.09
N ALA A 135 16.95 -8.19 5.90
CA ALA A 135 15.66 -8.49 5.31
C ALA A 135 14.72 -9.11 6.35
N GLN A 136 13.54 -8.52 6.54
CA GLN A 136 12.49 -8.99 7.44
C GLN A 136 11.28 -9.46 6.65
N VAL A 137 10.76 -10.65 6.97
CA VAL A 137 9.53 -11.20 6.38
C VAL A 137 8.44 -11.22 7.44
N PHE A 138 7.57 -10.21 7.44
CA PHE A 138 6.41 -10.14 8.34
C PHE A 138 5.38 -11.19 7.96
N HIS A 139 5.04 -11.27 6.68
CA HIS A 139 4.17 -12.27 6.08
C HIS A 139 4.77 -12.70 4.75
N GLY A 140 4.58 -13.95 4.36
CA GLY A 140 5.03 -14.45 3.07
C GLY A 140 6.28 -15.31 3.14
N ARG A 141 7.08 -15.25 2.08
CA ARG A 141 8.37 -15.94 1.94
C ARG A 141 9.24 -15.21 0.94
N ALA A 142 10.49 -15.02 1.30
CA ALA A 142 11.53 -14.56 0.40
C ALA A 142 12.62 -15.63 0.26
N GLU A 143 13.46 -15.49 -0.76
CA GLU A 143 14.62 -16.35 -1.01
C GLU A 143 15.84 -15.47 -1.28
N VAL A 144 16.91 -15.68 -0.51
CA VAL A 144 18.15 -14.90 -0.61
C VAL A 144 19.18 -15.72 -1.35
N GLU A 145 19.87 -15.10 -2.32
CA GLU A 145 20.98 -15.73 -2.99
C GLU A 145 22.22 -15.75 -2.09
N VAL A 146 22.69 -16.95 -1.75
CA VAL A 146 23.83 -17.18 -0.86
C VAL A 146 25.13 -17.56 -1.61
N GLY A 147 25.17 -17.30 -2.90
CA GLY A 147 26.25 -17.63 -3.82
C GLY A 147 26.08 -18.97 -4.55
N ASP A 148 26.79 -19.12 -5.65
CA ASP A 148 26.74 -20.30 -6.53
C ASP A 148 25.32 -20.67 -7.02
N GLY A 149 24.40 -19.69 -7.12
CA GLY A 149 23.00 -19.89 -7.51
C GLY A 149 22.19 -20.67 -6.48
N LYS A 150 22.62 -20.74 -5.24
CA LYS A 150 21.84 -21.31 -4.13
C LYS A 150 21.03 -20.24 -3.44
N TYR A 151 19.83 -20.61 -3.02
CA TYR A 151 18.88 -19.75 -2.34
C TYR A 151 18.53 -20.30 -0.96
N GLU A 152 18.59 -19.43 0.06
CA GLU A 152 18.13 -19.71 1.41
C GLU A 152 16.79 -19.02 1.66
N PRO A 153 15.78 -19.74 2.17
CA PRO A 153 14.45 -19.16 2.39
C PRO A 153 14.40 -18.36 3.69
N ILE A 154 13.84 -17.14 3.61
CA ILE A 154 13.35 -16.40 4.77
C ILE A 154 11.83 -16.62 4.86
N LYS A 155 11.38 -17.22 5.96
CA LYS A 155 9.97 -17.55 6.18
C LYS A 155 9.28 -16.45 6.98
N ASN A 156 7.97 -16.58 7.06
CA ASN A 156 7.10 -15.77 7.92
C ASN A 156 7.68 -15.54 9.32
N HIS A 157 7.71 -14.31 9.79
CA HIS A 157 8.24 -13.88 11.09
C HIS A 157 9.74 -14.20 11.30
N HIS A 158 10.50 -14.22 10.20
CA HIS A 158 11.96 -14.38 10.26
C HIS A 158 12.63 -13.18 9.61
N GLU A 159 13.80 -12.88 10.14
CA GLU A 159 14.72 -11.89 9.60
C GLU A 159 16.07 -12.55 9.28
N LEU A 160 16.83 -11.88 8.44
CA LEU A 160 18.13 -12.30 7.98
C LEU A 160 19.04 -11.09 7.82
N ALA A 161 20.17 -11.07 8.53
CA ALA A 161 21.24 -10.10 8.28
C ALA A 161 21.87 -10.37 6.93
N LEU A 162 21.93 -9.34 6.08
CA LEU A 162 22.43 -9.41 4.71
C LEU A 162 23.91 -9.06 4.65
N GLU A 163 24.77 -10.05 4.97
CA GLU A 163 26.22 -9.90 4.91
C GLU A 163 26.79 -10.76 3.80
N GLN A 164 27.54 -10.15 2.89
CA GLN A 164 28.21 -10.88 1.82
C GLN A 164 29.20 -11.91 2.36
N GLY A 165 29.11 -13.15 1.91
CA GLY A 165 30.07 -14.22 2.25
C GLY A 165 29.90 -14.83 3.64
N ALA A 166 28.90 -14.42 4.41
CA ALA A 166 28.58 -15.02 5.70
C ALA A 166 27.73 -16.30 5.55
N HIS A 167 27.78 -17.17 6.55
CA HIS A 167 26.75 -18.20 6.71
C HIS A 167 25.47 -17.54 7.17
N LEU A 168 24.60 -17.24 6.22
CA LEU A 168 23.33 -16.59 6.46
C LEU A 168 22.45 -17.48 7.36
N LYS A 169 22.03 -16.95 8.51
CA LYS A 169 21.18 -17.65 9.47
C LYS A 169 19.96 -16.81 9.76
N THR A 170 18.79 -17.35 9.39
CA THR A 170 17.52 -16.72 9.74
C THR A 170 17.28 -16.82 11.24
N VAL A 171 16.79 -15.74 11.84
CA VAL A 171 16.34 -15.70 13.22
C VAL A 171 14.86 -15.32 13.28
N ASN A 172 14.18 -15.75 14.34
CA ASN A 172 12.79 -15.31 14.56
C ASN A 172 12.81 -13.88 15.08
N PHE A 173 11.98 -13.02 14.52
CA PHE A 173 11.66 -11.75 15.14
C PHE A 173 10.20 -11.72 15.60
N VAL A 174 9.95 -10.98 16.65
CA VAL A 174 8.58 -10.72 17.07
C VAL A 174 8.11 -9.53 16.24
N ALA A 175 7.24 -9.80 15.25
CA ALA A 175 6.55 -8.74 14.53
C ALA A 175 5.75 -7.91 15.54
N ARG A 176 6.40 -6.91 16.11
CA ARG A 176 5.77 -5.96 17.03
C ARG A 176 4.97 -5.00 16.18
N GLY A 177 3.76 -5.40 15.80
CA GLY A 177 2.85 -4.63 14.96
C GLY A 177 2.34 -3.34 15.56
N THR A 178 3.08 -2.66 16.43
CA THR A 178 2.60 -1.45 17.10
C THR A 178 3.67 -0.36 17.26
N GLY A 179 4.84 -0.49 16.65
CA GLY A 179 5.91 0.47 16.88
C GLY A 179 6.72 0.89 15.67
N ASP A 180 6.62 0.19 14.58
CA ASP A 180 7.33 0.53 13.35
C ASP A 180 6.53 1.53 12.52
N ASP A 181 7.12 2.70 12.31
CA ASP A 181 6.48 3.79 11.57
C ASP A 181 6.24 3.41 10.09
N LEU A 182 7.18 2.71 9.45
CA LEU A 182 7.05 2.26 8.08
C LEU A 182 5.95 1.20 7.93
N TYR A 183 5.89 0.22 8.83
CA TYR A 183 4.84 -0.80 8.84
C TYR A 183 3.45 -0.17 8.99
N ASN A 184 3.29 0.74 9.97
CA ASN A 184 2.02 1.40 10.22
C ASN A 184 1.58 2.28 9.05
N TRP A 185 2.51 3.03 8.46
CA TRP A 185 2.25 3.83 7.28
C TRP A 185 1.90 2.95 6.06
N SER A 186 2.60 1.83 5.89
CA SER A 186 2.31 0.87 4.83
C SER A 186 0.92 0.26 4.97
N SER A 187 0.51 -0.09 6.19
CA SER A 187 -0.84 -0.58 6.46
C SER A 187 -1.91 0.46 6.14
N LEU A 188 -1.66 1.74 6.49
CA LEU A 188 -2.56 2.85 6.18
C LEU A 188 -2.66 3.09 4.66
N ARG A 189 -1.54 3.05 3.93
CA ARG A 189 -1.54 3.15 2.47
C ARG A 189 -2.32 2.01 1.83
N SER A 190 -2.11 0.78 2.30
CA SER A 190 -2.87 -0.40 1.83
C SER A 190 -4.38 -0.25 2.05
N GLN A 191 -4.79 0.38 3.18
CA GLN A 191 -6.19 0.70 3.42
C GLN A 191 -6.76 1.66 2.37
N TYR A 192 -6.05 2.77 2.08
CA TYR A 192 -6.50 3.73 1.08
C TYR A 192 -6.58 3.10 -0.31
N LEU A 193 -5.61 2.26 -0.68
CA LEU A 193 -5.64 1.53 -1.95
C LEU A 193 -6.80 0.53 -2.03
N ALA A 194 -7.18 -0.11 -0.93
CA ALA A 194 -8.35 -0.97 -0.85
C ALA A 194 -9.67 -0.16 -0.98
N GLU A 195 -9.74 1.03 -0.39
CA GLU A 195 -10.87 1.94 -0.54
C GLU A 195 -10.98 2.43 -1.99
N ALA A 196 -9.87 2.85 -2.62
CA ALA A 196 -9.81 3.22 -4.03
C ALA A 196 -10.24 2.05 -4.94
N ASN A 197 -9.72 0.83 -4.69
CA ASN A 197 -10.15 -0.37 -5.40
C ASN A 197 -11.68 -0.55 -5.33
N ASN A 198 -12.25 -0.50 -4.13
CA ASN A 198 -13.69 -0.69 -3.93
C ASN A 198 -14.54 0.40 -4.62
N GLN A 199 -14.00 1.60 -4.75
CA GLN A 199 -14.68 2.72 -5.38
C GLN A 199 -14.74 2.58 -6.90
N ILE A 200 -13.63 2.19 -7.54
CA ILE A 200 -13.51 2.19 -9.00
C ILE A 200 -13.64 0.81 -9.66
N ALA A 201 -13.47 -0.29 -8.93
CA ALA A 201 -13.45 -1.63 -9.52
C ALA A 201 -14.72 -1.95 -10.31
N GLY A 202 -15.89 -1.49 -9.86
CA GLY A 202 -17.16 -1.67 -10.58
C GLY A 202 -17.18 -1.04 -11.96
N ASP A 203 -16.54 0.12 -12.15
CA ASP A 203 -16.51 0.84 -13.42
C ASP A 203 -15.64 0.14 -14.46
N TYR A 204 -14.57 -0.52 -14.01
CA TYR A 204 -13.61 -1.21 -14.88
C TYR A 204 -13.98 -2.67 -15.14
N ALA A 205 -14.49 -3.39 -14.13
CA ALA A 205 -14.71 -4.83 -14.20
C ALA A 205 -15.86 -5.24 -15.14
N TYR A 206 -16.84 -4.35 -15.38
CA TYR A 206 -17.95 -4.59 -16.31
C TYR A 206 -17.61 -4.29 -17.77
N GLY A 207 -16.42 -3.78 -18.05
CA GLY A 207 -15.91 -3.54 -19.41
C GLY A 207 -15.57 -4.82 -20.13
N ALA A 208 -15.90 -4.92 -21.43
CA ALA A 208 -15.43 -6.02 -22.25
C ALA A 208 -13.90 -5.95 -22.34
N GLY A 209 -13.21 -7.03 -21.94
CA GLY A 209 -11.74 -7.12 -22.02
C GLY A 209 -11.03 -6.66 -20.73
N PHE A 210 -11.71 -6.71 -19.58
CA PHE A 210 -11.04 -6.50 -18.30
C PHE A 210 -9.85 -7.45 -18.11
N ASN A 211 -8.72 -6.89 -17.71
CA ASN A 211 -7.53 -7.63 -17.32
C ASN A 211 -7.07 -7.16 -15.94
N PRO A 212 -6.57 -8.03 -15.06
CA PRO A 212 -6.00 -7.60 -13.79
C PRO A 212 -4.81 -6.68 -14.02
N GLY A 213 -4.72 -5.61 -13.22
CA GLY A 213 -3.68 -4.61 -13.42
C GLY A 213 -3.82 -3.40 -12.52
N TRP A 214 -3.03 -2.38 -12.86
CA TRP A 214 -3.11 -1.08 -12.23
C TRP A 214 -4.20 -0.24 -12.88
N TYR A 215 -5.07 0.34 -12.06
CA TYR A 215 -6.16 1.21 -12.49
C TYR A 215 -6.09 2.54 -11.77
N TRP A 216 -6.16 3.61 -12.53
CA TRP A 216 -6.13 4.97 -12.00
C TRP A 216 -7.43 5.32 -11.28
N ASP A 217 -7.32 5.80 -10.04
CA ASP A 217 -8.43 6.41 -9.32
C ASP A 217 -8.35 7.95 -9.44
N PRO A 218 -9.26 8.58 -10.17
CA PRO A 218 -9.26 10.03 -10.34
C PRO A 218 -9.66 10.80 -9.07
N TYR A 219 -10.18 10.13 -8.06
CA TYR A 219 -10.60 10.75 -6.80
C TYR A 219 -9.47 10.69 -5.75
N ALA A 220 -8.78 9.56 -5.65
CA ALA A 220 -7.63 9.40 -4.78
C ALA A 220 -6.34 9.95 -5.40
N TYR A 221 -6.31 10.12 -6.73
CA TYR A 221 -5.12 10.52 -7.49
C TYR A 221 -3.95 9.54 -7.32
N ASP A 222 -4.25 8.25 -7.36
CA ASP A 222 -3.27 7.18 -7.34
C ASP A 222 -3.75 5.98 -8.16
N TYR A 223 -2.88 4.99 -8.35
CA TYR A 223 -3.24 3.70 -8.91
C TYR A 223 -3.51 2.71 -7.80
N THR A 224 -4.60 1.96 -7.96
CA THR A 224 -4.87 0.76 -7.16
C THR A 224 -4.84 -0.48 -8.05
N PHE A 225 -4.61 -1.64 -7.43
CA PHE A 225 -4.63 -2.91 -8.13
C PHE A 225 -6.04 -3.51 -8.14
N ILE A 226 -6.53 -3.88 -9.36
CA ILE A 226 -7.77 -4.65 -9.50
C ILE A 226 -7.40 -6.04 -10.02
N GLY A 227 -7.59 -7.05 -9.18
CA GLY A 227 -7.31 -8.45 -9.50
C GLY A 227 -8.49 -9.16 -10.18
N MET A 228 -8.30 -10.42 -10.56
CA MET A 228 -9.38 -11.26 -11.10
C MET A 228 -10.33 -11.77 -10.01
N ASN A 229 -9.84 -11.97 -8.81
CA ASN A 229 -10.59 -12.52 -7.68
C ASN A 229 -10.47 -11.61 -6.46
N PRO A 230 -11.43 -11.62 -5.54
CA PRO A 230 -11.27 -10.96 -4.25
C PRO A 230 -10.05 -11.50 -3.50
N PHE A 231 -9.31 -10.60 -2.85
CA PHE A 231 -8.21 -10.98 -1.98
C PHE A 231 -8.11 -10.04 -0.78
N TYR A 232 -7.28 -10.42 0.18
CA TYR A 232 -6.92 -9.56 1.29
C TYR A 232 -5.44 -9.23 1.21
N SER A 233 -5.13 -7.97 1.42
CA SER A 233 -3.74 -7.53 1.55
C SER A 233 -3.06 -8.21 2.76
N PRO A 234 -1.74 -8.18 2.87
CA PRO A 234 -1.02 -8.68 4.04
C PRO A 234 -1.44 -8.02 5.35
N PHE A 235 -2.02 -6.83 5.28
CA PHE A 235 -2.55 -6.08 6.43
C PHE A 235 -4.03 -6.40 6.74
N GLY A 236 -4.69 -7.25 5.92
CA GLY A 236 -6.08 -7.67 6.10
C GLY A 236 -7.12 -6.78 5.43
N TRP A 237 -6.72 -5.81 4.60
CA TRP A 237 -7.64 -4.98 3.83
C TRP A 237 -8.18 -5.73 2.61
N GLY A 238 -9.48 -5.63 2.35
CA GLY A 238 -10.13 -6.37 1.26
C GLY A 238 -10.13 -5.61 -0.06
N PHE A 239 -9.70 -6.26 -1.13
CA PHE A 239 -9.76 -5.81 -2.51
C PHE A 239 -10.76 -6.65 -3.29
N TYR A 240 -11.65 -6.01 -4.05
CA TYR A 240 -12.75 -6.67 -4.73
C TYR A 240 -12.79 -6.27 -6.21
N PRO A 241 -12.77 -7.23 -7.15
CA PRO A 241 -12.66 -6.95 -8.57
C PRO A 241 -13.93 -6.35 -9.22
N TRP A 242 -15.07 -6.36 -8.55
CA TRP A 242 -16.35 -5.87 -9.11
C TRP A 242 -17.08 -4.84 -8.26
N GLY A 243 -16.36 -4.06 -7.49
CA GLY A 243 -16.97 -3.08 -6.61
C GLY A 243 -17.63 -3.72 -5.39
N GLY A 244 -17.46 -3.07 -4.26
CA GLY A 244 -17.91 -3.59 -2.99
C GLY A 244 -19.41 -3.87 -2.96
N PHE A 245 -19.78 -4.87 -2.21
CA PHE A 245 -21.15 -5.10 -1.79
C PHE A 245 -21.68 -3.82 -1.15
N TYR A 246 -22.56 -3.12 -1.84
CA TYR A 246 -23.41 -2.11 -1.23
C TYR A 246 -24.25 -2.81 -0.15
N GLY A 247 -23.83 -2.77 1.10
CA GLY A 247 -24.65 -3.27 2.19
C GLY A 247 -23.99 -4.03 3.33
N ALA A 248 -22.74 -4.45 3.23
CA ALA A 248 -22.02 -4.97 4.39
C ALA A 248 -21.13 -3.86 4.94
N GLY A 249 -21.58 -3.22 6.02
CA GLY A 249 -20.75 -2.25 6.73
C GLY A 249 -19.38 -2.85 6.99
N PHE A 250 -18.36 -2.06 6.69
CA PHE A 250 -16.97 -2.35 7.01
C PHE A 250 -16.82 -2.49 8.54
N TYR A 251 -17.21 -3.63 9.06
CA TYR A 251 -16.69 -4.09 10.33
C TYR A 251 -15.50 -4.98 10.02
N GLY A 252 -14.39 -4.35 9.69
CA GLY A 252 -13.10 -5.00 9.81
C GLY A 252 -13.07 -5.66 11.17
N ARG A 253 -12.85 -6.97 11.23
CA ARG A 253 -12.44 -7.62 12.46
C ARG A 253 -11.12 -6.98 12.85
N GLY A 254 -11.21 -5.83 13.51
CA GLY A 254 -10.09 -5.21 14.16
C GLY A 254 -9.52 -6.25 15.12
N PHE A 255 -8.29 -6.60 14.91
CA PHE A 255 -7.48 -7.13 15.99
C PHE A 255 -7.58 -6.15 17.13
N TYR A 256 -8.20 -6.55 18.22
CA TYR A 256 -8.23 -5.79 19.47
C TYR A 256 -6.80 -5.66 19.99
N GLY A 257 -6.10 -4.67 19.52
CA GLY A 257 -4.93 -4.10 20.18
C GLY A 257 -5.44 -3.03 21.13
N HIS A 258 -5.26 -3.22 22.40
CA HIS A 258 -5.57 -2.22 23.43
C HIS A 258 -4.94 -0.87 23.08
N GLY A 259 -5.80 0.15 22.98
CA GLY A 259 -5.36 1.51 22.76
C GLY A 259 -4.47 2.03 23.88
N TYR A 260 -3.44 2.76 23.47
CA TYR A 260 -2.77 3.75 24.30
C TYR A 260 -2.94 5.11 23.63
N TYR A 261 -3.49 6.04 24.40
CA TYR A 261 -3.64 7.45 24.07
C TYR A 261 -2.28 8.11 23.78
N GLY A 262 -2.19 8.89 22.74
CA GLY A 262 -1.05 9.80 22.57
C GLY A 262 -1.06 10.57 21.27
N GLY A 263 -1.45 11.85 21.35
CA GLY A 263 -0.91 12.93 20.53
C GLY A 263 -1.60 13.20 19.20
N GLY A 264 -2.46 14.22 19.19
CA GLY A 264 -3.13 14.72 18.00
C GLY A 264 -2.18 15.33 16.98
N PHE A 265 -2.42 15.06 15.71
CA PHE A 265 -2.01 15.89 14.61
C PHE A 265 -3.24 16.65 14.09
N HIS A 266 -3.22 17.97 14.29
CA HIS A 266 -4.12 18.88 13.61
C HIS A 266 -3.59 19.14 12.21
N GLY A 267 -4.28 18.60 11.21
CA GLY A 267 -4.13 18.97 9.82
C GLY A 267 -5.53 19.10 9.23
N GLY A 268 -6.10 20.31 9.31
CA GLY A 268 -7.41 20.58 8.78
C GLY A 268 -7.35 20.81 7.27
N ALA A 269 -8.22 20.14 6.54
CA ALA A 269 -8.85 20.69 5.35
C ALA A 269 -10.27 20.14 5.33
N GLY A 270 -11.21 20.95 5.82
CA GLY A 270 -12.62 20.64 5.78
C GLY A 270 -13.14 20.77 4.35
N PHE A 271 -13.74 19.74 3.83
CA PHE A 271 -14.72 19.83 2.75
C PHE A 271 -16.11 19.70 3.35
N SER A 272 -16.80 20.82 3.50
CA SER A 272 -18.23 20.88 3.79
C SER A 272 -18.99 20.77 2.47
N GLY A 273 -19.46 19.59 2.16
CA GLY A 273 -20.47 19.35 1.15
C GLY A 273 -21.81 19.11 1.83
N GLY A 274 -22.64 20.17 1.96
CA GLY A 274 -23.98 20.06 2.48
C GLY A 274 -24.91 19.34 1.49
N VAL A 275 -25.54 18.27 1.94
CA VAL A 275 -26.70 17.70 1.27
C VAL A 275 -27.90 17.92 2.18
N HIS A 276 -28.81 18.80 1.73
CA HIS A 276 -30.14 18.95 2.30
C HIS A 276 -30.98 17.71 1.93
N GLY A 277 -31.45 16.97 2.91
CA GLY A 277 -32.42 15.91 2.77
C GLY A 277 -33.45 16.02 3.87
N GLY A 278 -34.69 16.22 3.45
CA GLY A 278 -35.88 16.62 4.18
C GLY A 278 -36.27 15.73 5.35
N GLY A 279 -36.92 16.38 6.31
CA GLY A 279 -37.46 15.78 7.50
C GLY A 279 -38.70 14.94 7.26
N PHE A 280 -38.90 13.96 8.13
CA PHE A 280 -40.19 13.43 8.48
C PHE A 280 -40.29 13.39 10.00
N ALA A 281 -41.29 14.16 10.50
CA ALA A 281 -41.75 14.12 11.88
C ALA A 281 -42.66 12.91 12.05
N GLY A 282 -42.51 12.18 13.14
CA GLY A 282 -43.43 11.14 13.56
C GLY A 282 -43.25 10.90 15.05
N GLY A 283 -44.17 11.47 15.84
CA GLY A 283 -44.22 11.38 17.27
C GLY A 283 -44.73 10.02 17.76
N GLY A 284 -44.46 9.74 19.02
CA GLY A 284 -45.00 8.60 19.74
C GLY A 284 -44.36 8.48 21.10
N GLY A 285 -44.88 9.21 22.08
CA GLY A 285 -44.49 9.01 23.46
C GLY A 285 -45.20 7.81 24.08
N PHE A 286 -44.54 7.14 25.02
CA PHE A 286 -45.21 6.38 26.06
C PHE A 286 -44.47 6.53 27.39
N HIS A 287 -45.24 6.99 28.36
CA HIS A 287 -44.95 7.03 29.79
C HIS A 287 -45.13 5.67 30.45
N GLY A 288 -44.44 5.45 31.57
CA GLY A 288 -44.71 4.47 32.63
C GLY A 288 -43.42 4.02 33.25
N GLY A 289 -43.03 4.27 34.47
CA GLY A 289 -43.83 4.45 35.67
C GLY A 289 -43.63 3.23 36.58
N GLY A 290 -43.00 3.41 37.73
CA GLY A 290 -42.98 2.43 38.84
C GLY A 290 -41.63 1.72 39.02
N GLY A 291 -40.89 1.78 40.10
CA GLY A 291 -41.21 2.10 41.48
C GLY A 291 -41.08 0.85 42.37
N PHE A 292 -40.36 1.00 43.52
CA PHE A 292 -40.24 0.10 44.63
C PHE A 292 -39.27 -1.09 44.44
N GLY A 293 -38.33 -1.45 45.42
CA GLY A 293 -38.22 -1.07 46.80
C GLY A 293 -37.65 -2.26 47.56
N GLY A 294 -36.69 -2.04 48.42
CA GLY A 294 -36.52 -2.73 49.71
C GLY A 294 -36.00 -4.18 49.64
N GLY A 295 -34.88 -4.48 50.28
CA GLY A 295 -34.67 -4.64 51.63
C GLY A 295 -33.99 -5.93 52.03
N HIS A 296 -32.96 -5.82 52.85
CA HIS A 296 -32.50 -6.71 53.95
C HIS A 296 -32.28 -8.21 53.70
N GLY A 297 -31.11 -8.73 53.98
CA GLY A 297 -30.57 -9.06 55.23
C GLY A 297 -29.93 -10.45 55.28
N ARG A 298 -28.81 -10.50 55.88
CA ARG A 298 -27.96 -11.52 56.49
C ARG A 298 -26.74 -11.92 55.71
#